data_c9045637b67dbe64e7d112471a2f5da2
#
_entry.id   c9045637b67dbe64e7d112471a2f5da2
#
_cell.length_a   1.000
_cell.length_b   1.000
_cell.length_c   1.000
_cell.angle_alpha   90.00
_cell.angle_beta   90.00
_cell.angle_gamma   90.00
#
_symmetry.space_group_name_H-M   'P 1'
#
loop_
_entity.id
_entity.type
_entity.pdbx_description
1 polymer ?
#
loop_
_entity_poly.entity_id
_entity_poly.type
_entity_poly.pdbx_seq_one_letter_code
_entity_poly.pdbx_strand_id
1 'polypeptide(L)' 'MTPEKKLTRLETLRKKHRELDTRIKKDYNLKLDVSQMKSEKLRMKTEICALERELGVNG' A
#
# COMPACT_ATOMS: atom_id res chain seq x y z
N MET A 1 17.12 10.21 3.16
CA MET A 1 16.96 8.78 3.48
C MET A 1 17.94 7.95 2.71
N THR A 2 18.53 6.96 3.35
CA THR A 2 19.41 6.02 2.67
C THR A 2 18.57 5.08 1.80
N PRO A 3 19.15 4.51 0.72
CA PRO A 3 18.41 3.56 -0.11
C PRO A 3 17.86 2.36 0.66
N GLU A 4 18.60 1.89 1.66
CA GLU A 4 18.16 0.78 2.50
C GLU A 4 16.88 1.11 3.27
N LYS A 5 16.79 2.30 3.83
CA LYS A 5 15.60 2.73 4.55
C LYS A 5 14.40 2.87 3.62
N LYS A 6 14.62 3.37 2.41
CA LYS A 6 13.57 3.48 1.41
C LYS A 6 13.06 2.10 1.00
N LEU A 7 13.97 1.16 0.82
CA LEU A 7 13.61 -0.21 0.45
C LEU A 7 12.80 -0.88 1.55
N THR A 8 13.21 -0.74 2.81
CA THR A 8 12.48 -1.26 3.96
C THR A 8 11.08 -0.65 4.04
N ARG A 9 10.99 0.66 3.82
CA ARG A 9 9.69 1.35 3.81
C ARG A 9 8.80 0.83 2.70
N LEU A 10 9.37 0.59 1.52
CA LEU A 10 8.64 0.07 0.38
C LEU A 10 8.07 -1.32 0.69
N GLU A 11 8.88 -2.20 1.25
CA GLU A 11 8.43 -3.54 1.64
C GLU A 11 7.31 -3.48 2.67
N THR A 12 7.45 -2.61 3.67
CA THR A 12 6.43 -2.41 4.70
C THR A 12 5.12 -1.91 4.08
N LEU A 13 5.20 -0.95 3.17
CA LEU A 13 4.02 -0.41 2.50
C LEU A 13 3.34 -1.45 1.62
N ARG A 14 4.13 -2.25 0.90
CA ARG A 14 3.59 -3.34 0.09
C ARG A 14 2.82 -4.34 0.94
N LYS A 15 3.39 -4.71 2.08
CA LYS A 15 2.75 -5.63 3.01
C LYS A 15 1.44 -5.05 3.54
N LYS A 16 1.46 -3.80 3.99
CA LYS A 16 0.26 -3.12 4.49
C LYS A 16 -0.80 -2.98 3.41
N HIS A 17 -0.39 -2.66 2.20
CA HIS A 17 -1.30 -2.55 1.06
C HIS A 17 -2.01 -3.88 0.81
N ARG A 18 -1.27 -4.97 0.84
CA ARG A 18 -1.84 -6.31 0.66
C ARG A 18 -2.81 -6.68 1.77
N GLU A 19 -2.44 -6.41 3.01
CA GLU A 19 -3.30 -6.66 4.17
C GLU A 19 -4.60 -5.85 4.08
N LEU A 20 -4.47 -4.59 3.69
CA LEU A 20 -5.62 -3.71 3.54
C LEU A 20 -6.54 -4.17 2.40
N ASP A 21 -5.96 -4.62 1.29
CA ASP A 21 -6.74 -5.15 0.18
C ASP A 21 -7.57 -6.38 0.61
N THR A 22 -6.96 -7.28 1.36
CA THR A 22 -7.64 -8.45 1.91
C THR A 22 -8.78 -8.04 2.83
N ARG A 23 -8.51 -7.05 3.69
CA ARG A 23 -9.51 -6.55 4.62
C ARG A 23 -10.68 -5.87 3.91
N ILE A 24 -10.39 -5.11 2.86
CA ILE A 24 -11.43 -4.46 2.06
C ILE A 24 -12.37 -5.51 1.45
N LYS A 25 -11.80 -6.57 0.89
CA LYS A 25 -12.60 -7.65 0.30
C LYS A 25 -13.49 -8.31 1.33
N LYS A 26 -12.95 -8.57 2.53
CA LYS A 26 -13.70 -9.18 3.62
C LYS A 26 -14.84 -8.29 4.08
N ASP A 27 -14.53 -7.01 4.34
CA ASP A 27 -15.52 -6.05 4.83
C ASP A 27 -16.58 -5.77 3.76
N TYR A 28 -16.19 -5.71 2.50
CA TYR A 28 -17.14 -5.57 1.40
C TYR A 28 -18.14 -6.72 1.37
N ASN A 29 -17.67 -7.95 1.55
CA ASN A 29 -18.55 -9.12 1.59
C ASN A 29 -19.51 -9.09 2.77
N LEU A 30 -19.11 -8.43 3.87
CA LEU A 30 -19.97 -8.24 5.03
C LEU A 30 -20.87 -7.00 4.91
N LYS A 31 -20.81 -6.32 3.77
CA LYS A 31 -21.58 -5.10 3.48
C LYS A 31 -21.25 -3.93 4.42
N LEU A 32 -19.99 -3.90 4.88
CA LEU A 32 -19.49 -2.79 5.68
C LEU A 32 -19.00 -1.66 4.78
N ASP A 33 -18.99 -0.44 5.32
CA ASP A 33 -18.47 0.71 4.60
C ASP A 33 -16.95 0.62 4.50
N VAL A 34 -16.43 0.55 3.28
CA VAL A 34 -15.00 0.43 3.02
C VAL A 34 -14.40 1.70 2.40
N SER A 35 -15.14 2.80 2.39
CA SER A 35 -14.70 4.04 1.75
C SER A 35 -13.36 4.54 2.28
N GLN A 36 -13.19 4.58 3.60
CA GLN A 36 -11.92 5.00 4.20
C GLN A 36 -10.78 4.06 3.86
N MET A 37 -11.04 2.76 3.87
CA MET A 37 -10.02 1.77 3.53
C MET A 37 -9.58 1.90 2.08
N LYS A 38 -10.50 2.18 1.18
CA LYS A 38 -10.18 2.41 -0.23
C LYS A 38 -9.31 3.65 -0.40
N SER A 39 -9.59 4.72 0.33
CA SER A 39 -8.77 5.93 0.31
C SER A 39 -7.37 5.67 0.83
N GLU A 40 -7.23 4.93 1.93
CA GLU A 40 -5.93 4.55 2.49
C GLU A 40 -5.16 3.68 1.52
N LYS A 41 -5.82 2.72 0.89
CA LYS A 41 -5.20 1.86 -0.11
C LYS A 41 -4.64 2.68 -1.27
N LEU A 42 -5.39 3.66 -1.73
CA LEU A 42 -4.96 4.53 -2.81
C LEU A 42 -3.73 5.35 -2.42
N ARG A 43 -3.72 5.89 -1.20
CA ARG A 43 -2.55 6.63 -0.68
C ARG A 43 -1.32 5.73 -0.61
N MET A 44 -1.48 4.52 -0.10
CA MET A 44 -0.37 3.57 -0.02
C MET A 44 0.16 3.24 -1.40
N LYS A 45 -0.72 3.04 -2.36
CA LYS A 45 -0.31 2.76 -3.74
C LYS A 45 0.49 3.92 -4.30
N THR A 46 0.07 5.15 -4.06
CA THR A 46 0.78 6.34 -4.51
C THR A 46 2.18 6.41 -3.90
N GLU A 47 2.30 6.16 -2.59
CA GLU A 47 3.60 6.12 -1.91
C GLU A 47 4.49 5.01 -2.45
N ILE A 48 3.93 3.83 -2.66
CA ILE A 48 4.66 2.70 -3.23
C ILE A 48 5.21 3.06 -4.60
N CYS A 49 4.39 3.64 -5.46
CA CYS A 49 4.81 4.07 -6.80
C CYS A 49 5.92 5.11 -6.72
N ALA A 50 5.80 6.07 -5.82
CA ALA A 50 6.82 7.09 -5.65
C ALA A 50 8.17 6.49 -5.21
N LEU A 51 8.14 5.58 -4.25
CA LEU A 51 9.33 4.90 -3.77
C LEU A 51 9.95 4.01 -4.83
N GLU A 52 9.13 3.31 -5.59
CA GLU A 52 9.61 2.48 -6.69
C GLU A 52 10.35 3.32 -7.74
N ARG A 53 9.83 4.50 -8.05
CA ARG A 53 10.49 5.43 -8.96
C ARG A 53 11.82 5.90 -8.41
N GLU A 54 11.86 6.27 -7.14
CA GLU A 54 13.09 6.76 -6.51
C GLU A 54 14.17 5.69 -6.47
N LEU A 55 13.77 4.44 -6.25
CA LEU A 55 14.69 3.32 -6.19
C LEU A 55 14.99 2.70 -7.55
N GLY A 56 14.29 3.12 -8.59
CA GLY A 56 14.44 2.54 -9.91
C GLY A 56 13.90 1.14 -10.04
N VAL A 57 13.05 0.73 -9.11
CA VAL A 57 12.43 -0.60 -9.12
C VAL A 57 11.08 -0.48 -9.81
N ASN A 58 11.06 -0.78 -11.08
CA ASN A 58 9.81 -0.85 -11.83
C ASN A 58 9.33 -2.30 -11.82
N GLY A 59 8.34 -2.51 -11.01
CA GLY A 59 7.75 -3.84 -10.87
C GLY A 59 6.98 -4.27 -12.09
#